data_060890483d074682bb5d8916684e5b26
#
_entry.id   060890483d074682bb5d8916684e5b26
#
_cell.length_a   1.000
_cell.length_b   1.000
_cell.length_c   1.000
_cell.angle_alpha   90.00
_cell.angle_beta   90.00
_cell.angle_gamma   90.00
#
_symmetry.space_group_name_H-M   'P 1'
#
loop_
_entity.id
_entity.type
_entity.pdbx_description
1 polymer ?
#
loop_
_entity_poly.entity_id
_entity_poly.type
_entity_poly.pdbx_seq_one_letter_code
_entity_poly.pdbx_strand_id
1 'polypeptide(L)'
;MPGIRTLTAVLFALIPLGLSVVPGAAQSEKRIALVVGNAGYQAGGPLNTPANDAGLIAQTLQAAGFDVVGARDLDQDSLRHAFRDFVDKATSSGPDTVAFVYVGGYGLQLEGENYFIPV
;
A
#
# COMPACT_ATOMS: atom_id res chain seq x y z
N MET A 1 80.94 15.21 31.66
CA MET A 1 80.25 14.05 31.16
C MET A 1 78.74 14.41 31.00
N PRO A 2 78.30 14.63 29.82
CA PRO A 2 76.89 15.01 29.64
C PRO A 2 76.00 13.76 29.69
N GLY A 3 74.99 13.86 30.55
CA GLY A 3 73.97 12.82 30.70
C GLY A 3 72.99 12.80 29.53
N ILE A 4 72.79 11.62 29.05
CA ILE A 4 71.76 11.34 27.96
C ILE A 4 70.43 11.39 28.60
N ARG A 5 69.57 12.37 28.16
CA ARG A 5 68.19 12.47 28.52
C ARG A 5 67.38 11.65 27.49
N THR A 6 67.00 10.45 27.91
CA THR A 6 66.06 9.66 27.12
C THR A 6 64.68 10.29 27.14
N LEU A 7 64.24 10.79 25.97
CA LEU A 7 62.88 11.29 25.73
C LEU A 7 61.99 10.08 25.41
N THR A 8 61.17 9.69 26.39
CA THR A 8 60.16 8.66 26.16
C THR A 8 58.96 9.30 25.42
N ALA A 9 58.89 9.05 24.12
CA ALA A 9 57.74 9.45 23.34
C ALA A 9 56.53 8.51 23.63
N VAL A 10 55.56 9.00 24.36
CA VAL A 10 54.26 8.31 24.53
C VAL A 10 53.43 8.50 23.26
N LEU A 11 53.37 7.43 22.49
CA LEU A 11 52.53 7.38 21.29
C LEU A 11 51.06 7.16 21.70
N PHE A 12 50.28 8.23 21.74
CA PHE A 12 48.82 8.14 21.91
C PHE A 12 48.20 7.61 20.62
N ALA A 13 47.89 6.32 20.61
CA ALA A 13 47.09 5.73 19.52
C ALA A 13 45.64 6.20 19.66
N LEU A 14 45.24 7.16 18.82
CA LEU A 14 43.82 7.50 18.59
C LEU A 14 43.19 6.33 17.86
N ILE A 15 42.41 5.52 18.56
CA ILE A 15 41.51 4.54 17.97
C ILE A 15 40.26 5.32 17.48
N PRO A 16 40.01 5.42 16.17
CA PRO A 16 38.76 5.98 15.72
C PRO A 16 37.64 4.98 16.05
N LEU A 17 36.82 5.31 17.04
CA LEU A 17 35.57 4.62 17.30
C LEU A 17 34.65 4.86 16.10
N GLY A 18 34.76 4.01 15.08
CA GLY A 18 33.87 4.01 13.93
C GLY A 18 32.48 3.64 14.42
N LEU A 19 31.59 4.64 14.57
CA LEU A 19 30.15 4.41 14.63
C LEU A 19 29.74 3.84 13.28
N SER A 20 29.70 2.51 13.19
CA SER A 20 28.99 1.84 12.10
C SER A 20 27.50 2.11 12.31
N VAL A 21 26.99 3.14 11.66
CA VAL A 21 25.55 3.30 11.47
C VAL A 21 25.12 2.15 10.55
N VAL A 22 24.63 1.07 11.15
CA VAL A 22 23.92 0.03 10.41
C VAL A 22 22.64 0.72 9.92
N PRO A 23 22.45 0.90 8.58
CA PRO A 23 21.18 1.37 8.09
C PRO A 23 20.16 0.31 8.52
N GLY A 24 19.29 0.65 9.50
CA GLY A 24 18.15 -0.16 9.82
C GLY A 24 17.40 -0.35 8.51
N ALA A 25 17.22 -1.61 8.08
CA ALA A 25 16.35 -1.92 6.96
C ALA A 25 14.98 -1.39 7.34
N ALA A 26 14.60 -0.21 6.81
CA ALA A 26 13.24 0.27 6.88
C ALA A 26 12.39 -0.82 6.23
N GLN A 27 11.56 -1.53 7.01
CA GLN A 27 10.57 -2.43 6.45
C GLN A 27 9.74 -1.60 5.48
N SER A 28 9.82 -1.92 4.19
CA SER A 28 9.03 -1.22 3.19
C SER A 28 7.56 -1.49 3.51
N GLU A 29 6.83 -0.43 3.77
CA GLU A 29 5.38 -0.43 3.94
C GLU A 29 4.73 -1.21 2.80
N LYS A 30 3.95 -2.22 3.12
CA LYS A 30 3.22 -2.97 2.11
C LYS A 30 1.98 -2.20 1.70
N ARG A 31 1.79 -2.03 0.40
CA ARG A 31 0.67 -1.27 -0.18
C ARG A 31 -0.16 -2.19 -1.05
N ILE A 32 -1.43 -2.35 -0.72
CA ILE A 32 -2.38 -3.15 -1.49
C ILE A 32 -3.64 -2.35 -1.79
N ALA A 33 -4.23 -2.60 -2.93
CA ALA A 33 -5.46 -1.92 -3.34
C ALA A 33 -6.47 -2.87 -3.97
N LEU A 34 -7.75 -2.65 -3.69
CA LEU A 34 -8.88 -3.20 -4.43
C LEU A 34 -9.53 -2.08 -5.22
N VAL A 35 -9.67 -2.26 -6.53
CA VAL A 35 -10.26 -1.28 -7.43
C VAL A 35 -11.38 -1.95 -8.21
N VAL A 36 -12.63 -1.51 -7.96
CA VAL A 36 -13.84 -2.06 -8.60
C VAL A 36 -14.53 -0.99 -9.43
N GLY A 37 -14.81 -1.29 -10.69
CA GLY A 37 -15.59 -0.44 -11.58
C GLY A 37 -16.82 -1.17 -12.11
N ASN A 38 -18.01 -0.88 -11.56
CA ASN A 38 -19.28 -1.44 -12.02
C ASN A 38 -19.96 -0.47 -12.98
N ALA A 39 -20.17 -0.91 -14.20
CA ALA A 39 -20.73 -0.12 -15.28
C ALA A 39 -21.90 -0.84 -16.01
N GLY A 40 -21.90 -2.16 -16.06
CA GLY A 40 -22.80 -2.99 -16.85
C GLY A 40 -24.14 -3.26 -16.19
N TYR A 41 -24.75 -2.26 -15.56
CA TYR A 41 -26.06 -2.41 -14.90
C TYR A 41 -27.17 -2.69 -15.88
N GLN A 42 -28.01 -3.69 -15.57
CA GLN A 42 -29.24 -3.98 -16.30
C GLN A 42 -30.39 -3.07 -15.84
N ALA A 43 -30.55 -2.94 -14.53
CA ALA A 43 -31.52 -2.01 -13.94
C ALA A 43 -30.87 -0.62 -13.78
N GLY A 44 -31.60 0.42 -14.18
CA GLY A 44 -31.10 1.80 -14.19
C GLY A 44 -30.24 2.16 -15.40
N GLY A 45 -29.85 1.18 -16.19
CA GLY A 45 -29.01 1.35 -17.38
C GLY A 45 -27.50 1.40 -17.09
N PRO A 46 -26.69 1.18 -18.13
CA PRO A 46 -25.23 1.17 -18.00
C PRO A 46 -24.67 2.55 -17.70
N LEU A 47 -23.52 2.57 -17.02
CA LEU A 47 -22.73 3.77 -16.79
C LEU A 47 -21.54 3.83 -17.75
N ASN A 48 -21.15 5.03 -18.18
CA ASN A 48 -20.11 5.21 -19.18
C ASN A 48 -18.69 5.29 -18.59
N THR A 49 -18.56 5.76 -17.35
CA THR A 49 -17.25 6.14 -16.81
C THR A 49 -16.62 5.17 -15.79
N PRO A 50 -17.38 4.39 -14.98
CA PRO A 50 -16.77 3.66 -13.86
C PRO A 50 -15.67 2.68 -14.25
N ALA A 51 -15.78 2.02 -15.41
CA ALA A 51 -14.76 1.09 -15.87
C ALA A 51 -13.45 1.80 -16.27
N ASN A 52 -13.56 2.95 -16.94
CA ASN A 52 -12.41 3.75 -17.33
C ASN A 52 -11.77 4.43 -16.12
N ASP A 53 -12.58 4.96 -15.22
CA ASP A 53 -12.12 5.61 -14.00
C ASP A 53 -11.38 4.61 -13.10
N ALA A 54 -11.93 3.42 -12.92
CA ALA A 54 -11.27 2.33 -12.19
C ALA A 54 -9.94 1.92 -12.83
N GLY A 55 -9.87 1.86 -14.16
CA GLY A 55 -8.63 1.58 -14.89
C GLY A 55 -7.56 2.64 -14.65
N LEU A 56 -7.92 3.92 -14.67
CA LEU A 56 -7.01 5.03 -14.41
C LEU A 56 -6.51 5.04 -12.95
N ILE A 57 -7.42 4.81 -12.01
CA ILE A 57 -7.08 4.70 -10.58
C ILE A 57 -6.13 3.51 -10.35
N ALA A 58 -6.41 2.35 -10.96
CA ALA A 58 -5.53 1.18 -10.85
C ALA A 58 -4.12 1.47 -11.35
N GLN A 59 -3.97 2.10 -12.51
CA GLN A 59 -2.67 2.49 -13.06
C GLN A 59 -1.94 3.48 -12.15
N THR A 60 -2.64 4.46 -11.62
CA THR A 60 -2.06 5.46 -10.70
C THR A 60 -1.57 4.82 -9.42
N LEU A 61 -2.34 3.90 -8.84
CA LEU A 61 -1.96 3.17 -7.64
C LEU A 61 -0.76 2.22 -7.89
N GLN A 62 -0.72 1.55 -9.03
CA GLN A 62 0.42 0.72 -9.43
C GLN A 62 1.69 1.56 -9.54
N ALA A 63 1.61 2.75 -10.16
CA ALA A 63 2.73 3.68 -10.24
C ALA A 63 3.18 4.17 -8.86
N ALA A 64 2.27 4.24 -7.89
CA ALA A 64 2.55 4.58 -6.49
C ALA A 64 3.03 3.38 -5.64
N GLY A 65 3.27 2.22 -6.24
CA GLY A 65 3.81 1.04 -5.58
C GLY A 65 2.76 0.17 -4.87
N PHE A 66 1.49 0.30 -5.23
CA PHE A 66 0.45 -0.59 -4.75
C PHE A 66 0.40 -1.89 -5.56
N ASP A 67 0.19 -3.00 -4.85
CA ASP A 67 -0.24 -4.26 -5.45
C ASP A 67 -1.77 -4.18 -5.63
N VAL A 68 -2.21 -4.03 -6.88
CA VAL A 68 -3.61 -3.71 -7.21
C VAL A 68 -4.35 -4.95 -7.67
N VAL A 69 -5.47 -5.22 -7.01
CA VAL A 69 -6.50 -6.16 -7.50
C VAL A 69 -7.61 -5.35 -8.15
N GLY A 70 -7.73 -5.46 -9.47
CA GLY A 70 -8.77 -4.79 -10.25
C GLY A 70 -9.91 -5.75 -10.61
N ALA A 71 -11.14 -5.26 -10.56
CA ALA A 71 -12.32 -6.00 -10.98
C ALA A 71 -13.36 -5.05 -11.61
N ARG A 72 -14.23 -5.62 -12.46
CA ARG A 72 -15.32 -4.89 -13.12
C ARG A 72 -16.60 -5.71 -13.12
N ASP A 73 -17.71 -5.03 -13.12
CA ASP A 73 -19.04 -5.61 -13.32
C ASP A 73 -19.32 -6.79 -12.39
N LEU A 74 -19.06 -6.57 -11.09
CA LEU A 74 -19.26 -7.58 -10.07
C LEU A 74 -20.73 -7.60 -9.63
N ASP A 75 -21.33 -8.79 -9.70
CA ASP A 75 -22.59 -9.09 -9.02
C ASP A 75 -22.41 -9.16 -7.50
N GLN A 76 -23.49 -9.36 -6.76
CA GLN A 76 -23.49 -9.33 -5.30
C GLN A 76 -22.52 -10.37 -4.71
N ASP A 77 -22.50 -11.58 -5.22
CA ASP A 77 -21.68 -12.66 -4.67
C ASP A 77 -20.20 -12.45 -5.01
N SER A 78 -19.91 -12.09 -6.25
CA SER A 78 -18.56 -11.76 -6.69
C SER A 78 -17.98 -10.55 -5.94
N LEU A 79 -18.80 -9.52 -5.69
CA LEU A 79 -18.41 -8.36 -4.91
C LEU A 79 -18.06 -8.74 -3.45
N ARG A 80 -18.90 -9.55 -2.81
CA ARG A 80 -18.62 -10.06 -1.47
C ARG A 80 -17.35 -10.90 -1.41
N HIS A 81 -17.10 -11.74 -2.40
CA HIS A 81 -15.86 -12.52 -2.50
C HIS A 81 -14.65 -11.61 -2.67
N ALA A 82 -14.70 -10.65 -3.58
CA ALA A 82 -13.60 -9.71 -3.80
C ALA A 82 -13.22 -8.95 -2.52
N PHE A 83 -14.21 -8.48 -1.76
CA PHE A 83 -13.96 -7.80 -0.49
C PHE A 83 -13.38 -8.74 0.57
N ARG A 84 -13.90 -9.96 0.68
CA ARG A 84 -13.39 -10.94 1.64
C ARG A 84 -11.93 -11.29 1.36
N ASP A 85 -11.63 -11.64 0.11
CA ASP A 85 -10.27 -11.98 -0.32
C ASP A 85 -9.30 -10.81 -0.10
N PHE A 86 -9.77 -9.58 -0.33
CA PHE A 86 -8.97 -8.38 -0.07
C PHE A 86 -8.69 -8.17 1.42
N VAL A 87 -9.67 -8.36 2.28
CA VAL A 87 -9.51 -8.28 3.74
C VAL A 87 -8.53 -9.35 4.24
N ASP A 88 -8.66 -10.58 3.74
CA ASP A 88 -7.75 -11.68 4.09
C ASP A 88 -6.32 -11.37 3.65
N LYS A 89 -6.15 -10.82 2.45
CA LYS A 89 -4.86 -10.35 1.94
C LYS A 89 -4.29 -9.22 2.80
N ALA A 90 -5.11 -8.25 3.21
CA ALA A 90 -4.68 -7.16 4.07
C ALA A 90 -4.22 -7.68 5.44
N THR A 91 -5.01 -8.56 6.05
CA THR A 91 -4.71 -9.16 7.35
C THR A 91 -3.42 -9.97 7.31
N SER A 92 -3.23 -10.80 6.28
CA SER A 92 -2.02 -11.63 6.12
C SER A 92 -0.78 -10.82 5.76
N SER A 93 -0.94 -9.60 5.29
CA SER A 93 0.16 -8.71 4.92
C SER A 93 0.84 -8.03 6.11
N GLY A 94 0.22 -8.06 7.29
CA GLY A 94 0.79 -7.52 8.53
C GLY A 94 0.31 -6.12 8.92
N PRO A 95 0.67 -5.65 10.12
CA PRO A 95 0.12 -4.42 10.70
C PRO A 95 0.57 -3.14 10.00
N ASP A 96 1.71 -3.17 9.29
CA ASP A 96 2.27 -2.02 8.58
C ASP A 96 1.78 -1.95 7.12
N THR A 97 0.61 -2.53 6.83
CA THR A 97 0.02 -2.56 5.50
C THR A 97 -0.91 -1.38 5.30
N VAL A 98 -0.72 -0.65 4.21
CA VAL A 98 -1.70 0.32 3.71
C VAL A 98 -2.66 -0.39 2.76
N ALA A 99 -3.92 -0.42 3.12
CA ALA A 99 -4.99 -1.00 2.31
C ALA A 99 -5.89 0.10 1.75
N PHE A 100 -6.01 0.15 0.43
CA PHE A 100 -6.81 1.15 -0.29
C PHE A 100 -7.96 0.46 -1.03
N VAL A 101 -9.16 1.04 -0.98
CA VAL A 101 -10.33 0.55 -1.71
C VAL A 101 -10.94 1.67 -2.54
N TYR A 102 -11.14 1.40 -3.82
CA TYR A 102 -11.90 2.25 -4.73
C TYR A 102 -13.08 1.47 -5.30
N VAL A 103 -14.26 2.06 -5.28
CA VAL A 103 -15.46 1.52 -5.90
C VAL A 103 -16.15 2.61 -6.74
N GLY A 104 -16.38 2.32 -8.00
CA GLY A 104 -17.12 3.19 -8.92
C GLY A 104 -18.36 2.47 -9.44
N GLY A 105 -19.53 3.12 -9.38
CA GLY A 105 -20.79 2.54 -9.80
C GLY A 105 -21.98 3.27 -9.19
N TYR A 106 -23.17 2.64 -9.23
CA TYR A 106 -24.34 3.19 -8.55
C TYR A 106 -24.23 3.04 -7.03
N GLY A 107 -24.63 4.10 -6.34
CA GLY A 107 -24.85 4.09 -4.91
C GLY A 107 -26.25 4.57 -4.58
N LEU A 108 -26.77 4.16 -3.44
CA LEU A 108 -27.99 4.70 -2.88
C LEU A 108 -27.85 4.91 -1.38
N GLN A 109 -28.66 5.82 -0.85
CA GLN A 109 -28.82 6.01 0.58
C GLN A 109 -30.26 5.64 0.97
N LEU A 110 -30.40 4.80 1.96
CA LEU A 110 -31.69 4.42 2.53
C LEU A 110 -31.59 4.50 4.06
N GLU A 111 -32.49 5.25 4.68
CA GLU A 111 -32.55 5.40 6.15
C GLU A 111 -31.22 5.83 6.78
N GLY A 112 -30.43 6.66 6.07
CA GLY A 112 -29.11 7.11 6.53
C GLY A 112 -27.94 6.16 6.26
N GLU A 113 -28.22 4.95 5.76
CA GLU A 113 -27.20 3.97 5.37
C GLU A 113 -26.85 4.09 3.89
N ASN A 114 -25.57 3.97 3.57
CA ASN A 114 -25.07 4.02 2.20
C ASN A 114 -24.83 2.62 1.65
N TYR A 115 -25.30 2.39 0.45
CA TYR A 115 -25.18 1.11 -0.25
C TYR A 115 -24.49 1.30 -1.59
N PHE A 116 -23.51 0.45 -1.89
CA PHE A 116 -22.95 0.30 -3.21
C PHE A 116 -23.69 -0.82 -3.95
N ILE A 117 -24.14 -0.55 -5.18
CA ILE A 117 -25.01 -1.44 -5.91
C ILE A 117 -24.18 -2.35 -6.82
N PRO A 118 -24.27 -3.69 -6.65
CA PRO A 118 -23.70 -4.64 -7.61
C PRO A 118 -24.45 -4.62 -8.94
N VAL A 119 -23.84 -5.15 -10.01
CA VAL A 119 -24.51 -5.29 -11.32
C VAL A 119 -25.41 -6.52 -11.37
#